data_fb9c113da16ac55daaa0a3c2cbc4cb41
#
_entry.id   fb9c113da16ac55daaa0a3c2cbc4cb41
#
_cell.length_a   1.000
_cell.length_b   1.000
_cell.length_c   1.000
_cell.angle_alpha   90.00
_cell.angle_beta   90.00
_cell.angle_gamma   90.00
#
_symmetry.space_group_name_H-M   'P 1'
#
loop_
_entity.id
_entity.type
_entity.pdbx_description
1 polymer ?
#
loop_
_entity_poly.entity_id
_entity_poly.type
_entity_poly.pdbx_seq_one_letter_code
_entity_poly.pdbx_strand_id
1 'polypeptide(L)'
;QEPWQVCADPGQRYLYQQVRDEGFSGIATYRIDPATAALEQAGLVEIEEAACYVSTDRSGRFLFAAYLLAGIVTVHPIGPDGRLGSEPTARCATQLYAHSIQSDPTNRFAYVPHVDQSAAIHQFLFDATDGTLSPHEIPVWRTALGHGPRHYAFHPHLGIAYFNAEDASAIDSYRICEDGRLEPVESLPTLPPGFSGRNSTASVRVHPSGRMLYVPNRGHDSIAQFAVDGESGRLAPRGHVGAEACPRPVG
;
A
#
# COMPACT_ATOMS: atom_id res chain seq x y z
N GLN A 1 -5.63 -20.69 -8.58
CA GLN A 1 -4.70 -19.59 -8.35
C GLN A 1 -5.34 -18.62 -7.36
N GLU A 2 -4.72 -18.41 -6.20
CA GLU A 2 -5.20 -17.38 -5.29
C GLU A 2 -4.74 -16.01 -5.83
N PRO A 3 -5.64 -15.04 -6.02
CA PRO A 3 -5.25 -13.68 -6.42
C PRO A 3 -4.51 -13.01 -5.25
N TRP A 4 -3.23 -12.72 -5.43
CA TRP A 4 -2.41 -12.18 -4.33
C TRP A 4 -2.58 -10.68 -4.16
N GLN A 5 -2.54 -9.92 -5.23
CA GLN A 5 -2.72 -8.47 -5.20
C GLN A 5 -3.34 -7.98 -6.50
N VAL A 6 -4.20 -7.01 -6.37
CA VAL A 6 -4.92 -6.40 -7.48
C VAL A 6 -5.06 -4.91 -7.25
N CYS A 7 -4.95 -4.11 -8.31
CA CYS A 7 -5.31 -2.69 -8.28
C CYS A 7 -6.01 -2.29 -9.57
N ALA A 8 -6.90 -1.30 -9.49
CA ALA A 8 -7.49 -0.67 -10.66
C ALA A 8 -6.74 0.62 -11.03
N ASP A 9 -6.80 1.02 -12.29
CA ASP A 9 -6.38 2.36 -12.69
C ASP A 9 -7.35 3.42 -12.10
N PRO A 10 -6.91 4.69 -11.95
CA PRO A 10 -7.77 5.74 -11.40
C PRO A 10 -9.06 5.97 -12.21
N GLY A 11 -9.06 5.63 -13.49
CA GLY A 11 -10.24 5.70 -14.36
C GLY A 11 -11.15 4.49 -14.31
N GLN A 12 -10.81 3.46 -13.54
CA GLN A 12 -11.53 2.18 -13.43
C GLN A 12 -11.79 1.50 -14.78
N ARG A 13 -10.87 1.65 -15.73
CA ARG A 13 -10.93 1.05 -17.06
C ARG A 13 -10.12 -0.23 -17.15
N TYR A 14 -9.09 -0.35 -16.30
CA TYR A 14 -8.15 -1.46 -16.27
C TYR A 14 -7.92 -1.94 -14.85
N LEU A 15 -7.71 -3.24 -14.73
CA LEU A 15 -7.35 -3.92 -13.49
C LEU A 15 -6.03 -4.64 -13.72
N TYR A 16 -5.10 -4.49 -12.79
CA TYR A 16 -3.80 -5.13 -12.79
C TYR A 16 -3.74 -6.15 -11.66
N GLN A 17 -3.40 -7.37 -12.00
CA GLN A 17 -3.34 -8.48 -11.08
C GLN A 17 -1.98 -9.15 -11.13
N GLN A 18 -1.34 -9.29 -9.98
CA GLN A 18 -0.19 -10.15 -9.85
C GLN A 18 -0.63 -11.61 -10.05
N VAL A 19 0.05 -12.32 -10.94
CA VAL A 19 -0.18 -13.74 -11.23
C VAL A 19 1.10 -14.53 -10.99
N ARG A 20 0.94 -15.75 -10.50
CA ARG A 20 2.05 -16.67 -10.25
C ARG A 20 1.66 -18.10 -10.65
N ASP A 21 2.59 -18.79 -11.30
CA ASP A 21 2.50 -20.22 -11.60
C ASP A 21 3.88 -20.86 -11.41
N GLU A 22 4.02 -22.18 -11.56
CA GLU A 22 5.33 -22.86 -11.47
C GLU A 22 6.35 -22.22 -12.43
N GLY A 23 7.40 -21.60 -11.85
CA GLY A 23 8.48 -20.97 -12.60
C GLY A 23 8.12 -19.66 -13.31
N PHE A 24 6.93 -19.10 -13.10
CA PHE A 24 6.49 -17.87 -13.73
C PHE A 24 5.93 -16.89 -12.70
N SER A 25 6.30 -15.63 -12.82
CA SER A 25 5.70 -14.51 -12.11
C SER A 25 5.37 -13.40 -13.10
N GLY A 26 4.20 -12.80 -12.99
CA GLY A 26 3.78 -11.76 -13.93
C GLY A 26 2.71 -10.83 -13.38
N ILE A 27 2.43 -9.78 -14.16
CA ILE A 27 1.30 -8.87 -13.93
C ILE A 27 0.38 -8.95 -15.14
N ALA A 28 -0.82 -9.47 -14.93
CA ALA A 28 -1.87 -9.50 -15.93
C ALA A 28 -2.64 -8.18 -15.94
N THR A 29 -2.93 -7.68 -17.13
CA THR A 29 -3.81 -6.52 -17.35
C THR A 29 -5.16 -7.01 -17.83
N TYR A 30 -6.24 -6.55 -17.21
CA TYR A 30 -7.60 -6.79 -17.65
C TYR A 30 -8.28 -5.47 -17.99
N ARG A 31 -9.00 -5.44 -19.11
CA ARG A 31 -9.91 -4.35 -19.42
C ARG A 31 -11.23 -4.60 -18.69
N ILE A 32 -11.78 -3.55 -18.09
CA ILE A 32 -13.08 -3.59 -17.39
C ILE A 32 -14.16 -3.10 -18.36
N ASP A 33 -15.16 -3.90 -18.61
CA ASP A 33 -16.34 -3.44 -19.34
C ASP A 33 -17.19 -2.54 -18.42
N PRO A 34 -17.42 -1.28 -18.77
CA PRO A 34 -18.08 -0.31 -17.88
C PRO A 34 -19.57 -0.59 -17.66
N ALA A 35 -20.20 -1.38 -18.52
CA ALA A 35 -21.63 -1.71 -18.41
C ALA A 35 -21.89 -2.97 -17.59
N THR A 36 -20.99 -3.95 -17.68
CA THR A 36 -21.18 -5.28 -17.08
C THR A 36 -20.18 -5.61 -15.99
N ALA A 37 -19.12 -4.79 -15.83
CA ALA A 37 -17.94 -5.07 -15.01
C ALA A 37 -17.21 -6.39 -15.40
N ALA A 38 -17.48 -6.95 -16.58
CA ALA A 38 -16.75 -8.10 -17.08
C ALA A 38 -15.29 -7.76 -17.33
N LEU A 39 -14.40 -8.72 -17.06
CA LEU A 39 -12.96 -8.58 -17.23
C LEU A 39 -12.52 -9.33 -18.49
N GLU A 40 -11.79 -8.64 -19.35
CA GLU A 40 -11.15 -9.22 -20.54
C GLU A 40 -9.64 -9.04 -20.42
N GLN A 41 -8.89 -10.14 -20.47
CA GLN A 41 -7.43 -10.06 -20.41
C GLN A 41 -6.87 -9.31 -21.62
N ALA A 42 -6.18 -8.20 -21.36
CA ALA A 42 -5.61 -7.33 -22.37
C ALA A 42 -4.09 -7.50 -22.53
N GLY A 43 -3.40 -7.98 -21.49
CA GLY A 43 -1.95 -8.16 -21.49
C GLY A 43 -1.46 -9.02 -20.34
N LEU A 44 -0.18 -9.41 -20.46
CA LEU A 44 0.56 -10.11 -19.41
C LEU A 44 2.04 -9.75 -19.57
N VAL A 45 2.65 -9.26 -18.51
CA VAL A 45 4.08 -8.94 -18.47
C VAL A 45 4.73 -9.83 -17.44
N GLU A 46 5.81 -10.51 -17.83
CA GLU A 46 6.65 -11.28 -16.91
C GLU A 46 7.47 -10.32 -16.04
N ILE A 47 7.59 -10.65 -14.76
CA ILE A 47 8.40 -9.94 -13.78
C ILE A 47 9.37 -10.91 -13.11
N GLU A 48 10.51 -10.40 -12.63
CA GLU A 48 11.59 -11.24 -12.10
C GLU A 48 11.23 -12.07 -10.86
N GLU A 49 10.25 -11.61 -10.08
CA GLU A 49 9.77 -12.28 -8.86
C GLU A 49 8.31 -11.90 -8.60
N ALA A 50 7.62 -12.69 -7.78
CA ALA A 50 6.23 -12.40 -7.41
C ALA A 50 6.13 -11.12 -6.55
N ALA A 51 5.45 -10.11 -7.09
CA ALA A 51 5.16 -8.89 -6.36
C ALA A 51 4.15 -9.15 -5.23
N CYS A 52 4.46 -8.71 -4.02
CA CYS A 52 3.51 -8.79 -2.90
C CYS A 52 2.53 -7.62 -2.87
N TYR A 53 2.77 -6.58 -3.66
CA TYR A 53 1.90 -5.41 -3.77
C TYR A 53 2.04 -4.76 -5.13
N VAL A 54 0.91 -4.29 -5.68
CA VAL A 54 0.86 -3.48 -6.89
C VAL A 54 -0.09 -2.30 -6.68
N SER A 55 0.25 -1.14 -7.25
CA SER A 55 -0.62 0.04 -7.28
C SER A 55 -0.33 0.89 -8.52
N THR A 56 -1.30 1.66 -8.98
CA THR A 56 -1.04 2.67 -10.01
C THR A 56 -0.66 4.02 -9.38
N ASP A 57 0.08 4.83 -10.12
CA ASP A 57 0.25 6.24 -9.79
C ASP A 57 -1.08 7.01 -9.95
N ARG A 58 -1.15 8.25 -9.48
CA ARG A 58 -2.38 9.06 -9.52
C ARG A 58 -2.85 9.42 -10.94
N SER A 59 -1.94 9.40 -11.90
CA SER A 59 -2.28 9.65 -13.31
C SER A 59 -2.72 8.40 -14.08
N GLY A 60 -2.46 7.21 -13.54
CA GLY A 60 -2.68 5.92 -14.21
C GLY A 60 -1.70 5.66 -15.35
N ARG A 61 -0.55 6.35 -15.39
CA ARG A 61 0.50 6.15 -16.40
C ARG A 61 1.61 5.22 -15.95
N PHE A 62 1.69 4.92 -14.67
CA PHE A 62 2.71 4.05 -14.11
C PHE A 62 2.10 3.07 -13.10
N LEU A 63 2.66 1.87 -13.06
CA LEU A 63 2.35 0.86 -12.06
C LEU A 63 3.58 0.62 -11.20
N PHE A 64 3.40 0.72 -9.89
CA PHE A 64 4.39 0.36 -8.90
C PHE A 64 4.23 -1.11 -8.49
N ALA A 65 5.34 -1.78 -8.26
CA ALA A 65 5.35 -3.11 -7.65
C ALA A 65 6.38 -3.19 -6.52
N ALA A 66 6.03 -3.88 -5.42
CA ALA A 66 6.93 -4.16 -4.31
C ALA A 66 7.18 -5.66 -4.20
N TYR A 67 8.44 -6.03 -3.91
CA TYR A 67 8.91 -7.40 -3.87
C TYR A 67 9.48 -7.72 -2.49
N LEU A 68 8.74 -8.54 -1.74
CA LEU A 68 9.00 -8.80 -0.32
C LEU A 68 10.37 -9.40 -0.06
N LEU A 69 10.70 -10.45 -0.81
CA LEU A 69 11.92 -11.23 -0.58
C LEU A 69 13.12 -10.70 -1.35
N ALA A 70 12.93 -10.05 -2.48
CA ALA A 70 14.00 -9.38 -3.21
C ALA A 70 14.42 -8.06 -2.58
N GLY A 71 13.57 -7.42 -1.78
CA GLY A 71 13.87 -6.11 -1.19
C GLY A 71 14.04 -5.02 -2.24
N ILE A 72 13.22 -5.04 -3.26
CA ILE A 72 13.20 -4.06 -4.35
C ILE A 72 11.79 -3.52 -4.59
N VAL A 73 11.74 -2.42 -5.32
CA VAL A 73 10.52 -1.89 -5.94
C VAL A 73 10.78 -1.56 -7.39
N THR A 74 9.75 -1.68 -8.23
CA THR A 74 9.81 -1.30 -9.65
C THR A 74 8.69 -0.34 -10.01
N VAL A 75 8.89 0.42 -11.09
CA VAL A 75 7.89 1.26 -11.73
C VAL A 75 7.80 0.85 -13.19
N HIS A 76 6.63 0.44 -13.65
CA HIS A 76 6.38 0.04 -15.03
C HIS A 76 5.51 1.08 -15.75
N PRO A 77 5.82 1.47 -16.98
CA PRO A 77 4.96 2.39 -17.72
C PRO A 77 3.67 1.70 -18.14
N ILE A 78 2.57 2.43 -18.11
CA ILE A 78 1.25 2.01 -18.61
C ILE A 78 1.00 2.73 -19.93
N GLY A 79 0.83 1.97 -21.01
CA GLY A 79 0.49 2.50 -22.31
C GLY A 79 -0.93 3.09 -22.39
N PRO A 80 -1.25 3.83 -23.45
CA PRO A 80 -2.58 4.42 -23.63
C PRO A 80 -3.70 3.38 -23.80
N ASP A 81 -3.33 2.15 -24.12
CA ASP A 81 -4.21 0.97 -24.20
C ASP A 81 -4.30 0.19 -22.88
N GLY A 82 -3.73 0.74 -21.80
CA GLY A 82 -3.73 0.15 -20.45
C GLY A 82 -2.70 -0.95 -20.25
N ARG A 83 -1.96 -1.37 -21.26
CA ARG A 83 -0.97 -2.44 -21.14
C ARG A 83 0.29 -1.95 -20.45
N LEU A 84 0.90 -2.82 -19.65
CA LEU A 84 2.20 -2.54 -19.04
C LEU A 84 3.33 -2.69 -20.06
N GLY A 85 4.33 -1.80 -19.96
CA GLY A 85 5.62 -2.03 -20.61
C GLY A 85 6.38 -3.17 -19.94
N SER A 86 7.09 -3.96 -20.72
CA SER A 86 7.91 -5.09 -20.23
C SER A 86 9.10 -4.63 -19.39
N GLU A 87 9.68 -3.48 -19.76
CA GLU A 87 10.83 -2.92 -19.04
C GLU A 87 10.37 -1.87 -18.03
N PRO A 88 10.79 -1.96 -16.75
CA PRO A 88 10.51 -0.94 -15.77
C PRO A 88 11.30 0.36 -16.06
N THR A 89 10.66 1.52 -15.85
CA THR A 89 11.32 2.83 -15.89
C THR A 89 12.20 3.08 -14.68
N ALA A 90 11.90 2.43 -13.56
CA ALA A 90 12.72 2.45 -12.36
C ALA A 90 12.74 1.09 -11.67
N ARG A 91 13.93 0.73 -11.15
CA ARG A 91 14.16 -0.41 -10.28
C ARG A 91 15.07 0.02 -9.14
N CYS A 92 14.53 0.08 -7.94
CA CYS A 92 15.23 0.58 -6.77
C CYS A 92 15.40 -0.51 -5.71
N ALA A 93 16.64 -0.68 -5.24
CA ALA A 93 16.92 -1.51 -4.08
C ALA A 93 16.41 -0.80 -2.82
N THR A 94 15.77 -1.56 -1.94
CA THR A 94 15.32 -1.14 -0.62
C THR A 94 15.94 -2.10 0.43
N GLN A 95 15.15 -2.58 1.35
CA GLN A 95 15.54 -3.64 2.29
C GLN A 95 14.62 -4.84 2.05
N LEU A 96 14.99 -6.02 2.54
CA LEU A 96 14.09 -7.16 2.58
C LEU A 96 12.77 -6.77 3.26
N TYR A 97 11.72 -7.47 2.90
CA TYR A 97 10.36 -7.28 3.43
C TYR A 97 9.66 -5.98 3.00
N ALA A 98 10.05 -5.38 1.86
CA ALA A 98 9.26 -4.33 1.20
C ALA A 98 7.84 -4.86 0.95
N HIS A 99 6.83 -4.23 1.56
CA HIS A 99 5.48 -4.83 1.55
C HIS A 99 4.44 -4.06 0.75
N SER A 100 4.62 -2.79 0.53
CA SER A 100 3.75 -1.99 -0.33
C SER A 100 4.49 -0.79 -0.91
N ILE A 101 3.95 -0.21 -1.97
CA ILE A 101 4.40 1.07 -2.54
C ILE A 101 3.21 1.77 -3.17
N GLN A 102 3.06 3.07 -2.93
CA GLN A 102 2.05 3.94 -3.56
C GLN A 102 2.63 5.34 -3.71
N SER A 103 2.20 6.08 -4.73
CA SER A 103 2.45 7.52 -4.78
C SER A 103 1.50 8.28 -3.84
N ASP A 104 1.99 9.37 -3.29
CA ASP A 104 1.20 10.30 -2.47
C ASP A 104 0.08 10.99 -3.29
N PRO A 105 -0.87 11.70 -2.67
CA PRO A 105 -1.93 12.40 -3.39
C PRO A 105 -1.45 13.47 -4.37
N THR A 106 -0.23 14.01 -4.18
CA THR A 106 0.36 14.99 -5.11
C THR A 106 1.09 14.35 -6.28
N ASN A 107 1.25 13.03 -6.26
CA ASN A 107 1.99 12.23 -7.25
C ASN A 107 3.48 12.60 -7.38
N ARG A 108 4.08 13.10 -6.30
CA ARG A 108 5.49 13.53 -6.25
C ARG A 108 6.37 12.67 -5.35
N PHE A 109 5.76 11.91 -4.44
CA PHE A 109 6.47 11.11 -3.44
C PHE A 109 5.94 9.69 -3.43
N ALA A 110 6.79 8.72 -3.09
CA ALA A 110 6.37 7.34 -2.87
C ALA A 110 7.01 6.80 -1.60
N TYR A 111 6.27 5.92 -0.90
CA TYR A 111 6.72 5.33 0.36
C TYR A 111 6.70 3.82 0.28
N VAL A 112 7.73 3.20 0.86
CA VAL A 112 7.88 1.75 0.88
C VAL A 112 8.08 1.29 2.31
N PRO A 113 7.03 0.84 3.00
CA PRO A 113 7.14 0.26 4.32
C PRO A 113 7.70 -1.16 4.25
N HIS A 114 8.47 -1.53 5.29
CA HIS A 114 9.10 -2.83 5.45
C HIS A 114 8.59 -3.47 6.73
N VAL A 115 8.00 -4.65 6.58
CA VAL A 115 7.55 -5.46 7.72
C VAL A 115 8.72 -6.08 8.45
N ASP A 116 8.44 -6.76 9.57
CA ASP A 116 9.42 -7.43 10.38
C ASP A 116 10.41 -6.46 11.06
N GLN A 117 11.55 -6.94 11.49
CA GLN A 117 12.53 -6.21 12.31
C GLN A 117 13.21 -5.02 11.60
N SER A 118 13.04 -4.87 10.28
CA SER A 118 13.56 -3.71 9.55
C SER A 118 12.98 -2.38 10.05
N ALA A 119 11.72 -2.38 10.49
CA ALA A 119 11.02 -1.24 11.09
C ALA A 119 11.27 0.07 10.30
N ALA A 120 11.19 0.01 8.98
CA ALA A 120 11.61 1.09 8.09
C ALA A 120 10.52 1.48 7.10
N ILE A 121 10.48 2.76 6.77
CA ILE A 121 9.74 3.30 5.63
C ILE A 121 10.76 3.98 4.72
N HIS A 122 11.00 3.43 3.54
CA HIS A 122 11.81 4.10 2.52
C HIS A 122 10.99 5.19 1.86
N GLN A 123 11.60 6.34 1.63
CA GLN A 123 10.98 7.53 1.06
C GLN A 123 11.66 7.87 -0.27
N PHE A 124 10.86 8.13 -1.30
CA PHE A 124 11.32 8.41 -2.65
C PHE A 124 10.65 9.66 -3.22
N LEU A 125 11.39 10.36 -4.05
CA LEU A 125 10.86 11.32 -5.01
C LEU A 125 10.39 10.54 -6.23
N PHE A 126 9.20 10.83 -6.71
CA PHE A 126 8.63 10.24 -7.90
C PHE A 126 8.41 11.31 -8.98
N ASP A 127 9.02 11.11 -10.14
CA ASP A 127 8.75 11.95 -11.31
C ASP A 127 7.67 11.29 -12.17
N ALA A 128 6.45 11.85 -12.10
CA ALA A 128 5.33 11.37 -12.89
C ALA A 128 5.43 11.70 -14.37
N THR A 129 6.47 12.36 -14.86
CA THR A 129 6.67 12.62 -16.31
C THR A 129 7.30 11.43 -17.01
N ASP A 130 8.23 10.76 -16.39
CA ASP A 130 9.00 9.64 -16.95
C ASP A 130 9.00 8.35 -16.12
N GLY A 131 8.41 8.39 -14.91
CA GLY A 131 8.34 7.25 -14.01
C GLY A 131 9.61 7.01 -13.20
N THR A 132 10.50 7.98 -13.14
CA THR A 132 11.73 7.88 -12.34
C THR A 132 11.41 7.88 -10.84
N LEU A 133 12.12 7.03 -10.10
CA LEU A 133 12.06 6.94 -8.65
C LEU A 133 13.46 7.19 -8.08
N SER A 134 13.62 8.26 -7.30
CA SER A 134 14.89 8.66 -6.71
C SER A 134 14.80 8.67 -5.18
N PRO A 135 15.83 8.25 -4.44
CA PRO A 135 15.81 8.36 -2.99
C PRO A 135 15.57 9.80 -2.52
N HIS A 136 14.74 9.96 -1.50
CA HIS A 136 14.55 11.23 -0.82
C HIS A 136 15.85 11.66 -0.11
N GLU A 137 16.02 12.95 0.25
CA GLU A 137 17.14 13.45 1.05
C GLU A 137 17.26 12.70 2.39
N ILE A 138 16.11 12.41 3.01
CA ILE A 138 16.00 11.47 4.14
C ILE A 138 15.42 10.17 3.59
N PRO A 139 16.27 9.24 3.10
CA PRO A 139 15.77 8.11 2.31
C PRO A 139 15.06 7.05 3.15
N VAL A 140 15.30 7.02 4.46
CA VAL A 140 14.72 6.01 5.35
C VAL A 140 14.24 6.66 6.64
N TRP A 141 12.94 6.53 6.91
CA TRP A 141 12.37 6.79 8.22
C TRP A 141 12.39 5.49 9.04
N ARG A 142 12.88 5.54 10.28
CA ARG A 142 12.86 4.40 11.21
C ARG A 142 11.66 4.54 12.14
N THR A 143 10.78 3.55 12.12
CA THR A 143 9.67 3.44 13.09
C THR A 143 10.20 2.86 14.40
N ALA A 144 9.34 2.75 15.42
CA ALA A 144 9.73 2.06 16.64
C ALA A 144 10.04 0.59 16.36
N LEU A 145 11.02 0.03 17.08
CA LEU A 145 11.39 -1.38 16.94
C LEU A 145 10.20 -2.30 17.21
N GLY A 146 9.98 -3.26 16.32
CA GLY A 146 8.86 -4.19 16.40
C GLY A 146 7.53 -3.65 15.85
N HIS A 147 7.50 -2.44 15.25
CA HIS A 147 6.28 -1.94 14.61
C HIS A 147 5.95 -2.67 13.31
N GLY A 148 6.95 -2.97 12.46
CA GLY A 148 6.74 -3.68 11.20
C GLY A 148 5.71 -2.98 10.30
N PRO A 149 5.98 -1.72 9.81
CA PRO A 149 5.04 -1.00 8.95
C PRO A 149 4.81 -1.81 7.67
N ARG A 150 3.54 -1.96 7.27
CA ARG A 150 3.15 -2.92 6.23
C ARG A 150 2.43 -2.30 5.05
N HIS A 151 1.24 -1.82 5.27
CA HIS A 151 0.42 -1.08 4.30
C HIS A 151 0.13 0.31 4.84
N TYR A 152 -0.28 1.19 3.94
CA TYR A 152 -0.70 2.54 4.34
C TYR A 152 -1.81 3.06 3.44
N ALA A 153 -2.50 4.06 3.94
CA ALA A 153 -3.51 4.81 3.21
C ALA A 153 -3.32 6.30 3.47
N PHE A 154 -3.57 7.11 2.45
CA PHE A 154 -3.56 8.55 2.58
C PHE A 154 -4.95 9.06 2.98
N HIS A 155 -4.98 10.11 3.79
CA HIS A 155 -6.20 10.86 3.98
C HIS A 155 -6.60 11.56 2.67
N PRO A 156 -7.87 11.51 2.25
CA PRO A 156 -8.26 12.03 0.92
C PRO A 156 -8.11 13.55 0.77
N HIS A 157 -8.07 14.31 1.87
CA HIS A 157 -8.08 15.77 1.86
C HIS A 157 -6.99 16.44 2.71
N LEU A 158 -6.28 15.67 3.52
CA LEU A 158 -5.20 16.17 4.39
C LEU A 158 -3.87 15.55 3.99
N GLY A 159 -2.76 16.24 4.23
CA GLY A 159 -1.42 15.72 4.06
C GLY A 159 -1.04 14.71 5.18
N ILE A 160 -1.86 13.70 5.38
CA ILE A 160 -1.68 12.67 6.41
C ILE A 160 -1.67 11.28 5.76
N ALA A 161 -0.72 10.45 6.19
CA ALA A 161 -0.63 9.04 5.85
C ALA A 161 -0.76 8.18 7.12
N TYR A 162 -1.48 7.07 7.02
CA TYR A 162 -1.71 6.12 8.11
C TYR A 162 -1.08 4.78 7.74
N PHE A 163 -0.12 4.33 8.54
CA PHE A 163 0.58 3.06 8.33
C PHE A 163 0.14 2.07 9.40
N ASN A 164 -0.35 0.89 9.00
CA ASN A 164 -0.55 -0.16 9.98
C ASN A 164 0.80 -0.79 10.36
N ALA A 165 1.03 -0.94 11.65
CA ALA A 165 2.17 -1.63 12.22
C ALA A 165 1.79 -3.09 12.47
N GLU A 166 2.22 -4.01 11.61
CA GLU A 166 1.78 -5.41 11.59
C GLU A 166 2.06 -6.10 12.91
N ASP A 167 3.32 -6.03 13.37
CA ASP A 167 3.79 -6.77 14.53
C ASP A 167 3.36 -6.11 15.85
N ALA A 168 3.32 -4.78 15.89
CA ALA A 168 2.88 -4.04 17.05
C ALA A 168 1.35 -4.01 17.23
N SER A 169 0.58 -4.43 16.22
CA SER A 169 -0.88 -4.29 16.24
C SER A 169 -1.32 -2.85 16.52
N ALA A 170 -0.71 -1.92 15.78
CA ALA A 170 -0.93 -0.49 15.95
C ALA A 170 -1.24 0.18 14.60
N ILE A 171 -1.69 1.41 14.68
CA ILE A 171 -1.84 2.34 13.55
C ILE A 171 -1.02 3.60 13.84
N ASP A 172 -0.07 3.88 12.98
CA ASP A 172 0.83 5.03 13.06
C ASP A 172 0.39 6.10 12.07
N SER A 173 0.23 7.33 12.54
CA SER A 173 -0.14 8.48 11.71
C SER A 173 1.08 9.36 11.47
N TYR A 174 1.26 9.80 10.23
CA TYR A 174 2.34 10.70 9.82
C TYR A 174 1.79 11.87 9.03
N ARG A 175 2.34 13.04 9.28
CA ARG A 175 2.18 14.20 8.40
C ARG A 175 3.17 14.07 7.24
N ILE A 176 2.68 14.35 6.03
CA ILE A 176 3.52 14.49 4.84
C ILE A 176 3.89 15.97 4.74
N CYS A 177 5.17 16.27 4.89
CA CYS A 177 5.69 17.62 4.73
C CYS A 177 5.69 18.05 3.26
N GLU A 178 5.89 19.32 2.99
CA GLU A 178 5.92 19.88 1.62
C GLU A 178 7.02 19.25 0.75
N ASP A 179 8.13 18.88 1.37
CA ASP A 179 9.25 18.16 0.75
C ASP A 179 9.03 16.64 0.62
N GLY A 180 7.95 16.10 1.15
CA GLY A 180 7.59 14.67 1.15
C GLY A 180 8.08 13.88 2.37
N ARG A 181 8.83 14.51 3.28
CA ARG A 181 9.29 13.88 4.51
C ARG A 181 8.11 13.53 5.41
N LEU A 182 8.16 12.34 6.03
CA LEU A 182 7.19 11.93 7.03
C LEU A 182 7.57 12.46 8.41
N GLU A 183 6.60 13.08 9.09
CA GLU A 183 6.69 13.49 10.50
C GLU A 183 5.67 12.72 11.33
N PRO A 184 6.08 12.05 12.43
CA PRO A 184 5.17 11.28 13.27
C PRO A 184 4.15 12.20 13.95
N VAL A 185 2.89 11.77 13.98
CA VAL A 185 1.79 12.47 14.68
C VAL A 185 1.36 11.71 15.92
N GLU A 186 1.05 10.43 15.78
CA GLU A 186 0.62 9.55 16.87
C GLU A 186 0.70 8.08 16.47
N SER A 187 0.67 7.21 17.47
CA SER A 187 0.52 5.76 17.33
C SER A 187 -0.55 5.28 18.30
N LEU A 188 -1.51 4.51 17.80
CA LEU A 188 -2.63 3.99 18.60
C LEU A 188 -2.75 2.47 18.44
N PRO A 189 -3.10 1.73 19.53
CA PRO A 189 -3.35 0.30 19.43
C PRO A 189 -4.59 0.01 18.60
N THR A 190 -4.55 -1.09 17.83
CA THR A 190 -5.71 -1.60 17.08
C THR A 190 -6.47 -2.68 17.83
N LEU A 191 -5.98 -3.09 19.00
CA LEU A 191 -6.58 -4.12 19.85
C LEU A 191 -7.33 -3.50 21.03
N PRO A 192 -8.40 -4.14 21.50
CA PRO A 192 -9.08 -3.69 22.71
C PRO A 192 -8.20 -3.90 23.93
N PRO A 193 -8.38 -3.09 25.00
CA PRO A 193 -7.70 -3.31 26.27
C PRO A 193 -7.91 -4.72 26.80
N GLY A 194 -6.83 -5.34 27.28
CA GLY A 194 -6.87 -6.68 27.88
C GLY A 194 -6.76 -7.86 26.91
N PHE A 195 -6.72 -7.64 25.60
CA PHE A 195 -6.41 -8.71 24.67
C PHE A 195 -4.94 -9.10 24.78
N SER A 196 -4.66 -10.39 24.96
CA SER A 196 -3.29 -10.94 25.13
C SER A 196 -2.95 -12.07 24.15
N GLY A 197 -3.82 -12.33 23.17
CA GLY A 197 -3.58 -13.32 22.12
C GLY A 197 -2.58 -12.84 21.07
N ARG A 198 -2.08 -13.77 20.25
CA ARG A 198 -1.29 -13.40 19.06
C ARG A 198 -2.18 -12.64 18.07
N ASN A 199 -1.66 -11.57 17.54
CA ASN A 199 -2.34 -10.77 16.53
C ASN A 199 -1.34 -10.14 15.56
N SER A 200 -1.81 -9.82 14.36
CA SER A 200 -1.09 -8.99 13.41
C SER A 200 -2.09 -8.18 12.58
N THR A 201 -1.78 -6.93 12.29
CA THR A 201 -2.65 -6.13 11.41
C THR A 201 -2.43 -6.49 9.95
N ALA A 202 -3.47 -6.42 9.11
CA ALA A 202 -3.38 -6.82 7.70
C ALA A 202 -3.17 -5.64 6.75
N SER A 203 -4.01 -4.63 6.85
CA SER A 203 -3.98 -3.45 5.98
C SER A 203 -4.60 -2.26 6.69
N VAL A 204 -4.75 -1.16 5.99
CA VAL A 204 -5.46 0.02 6.46
C VAL A 204 -6.31 0.59 5.33
N ARG A 205 -7.51 1.06 5.64
CA ARG A 205 -8.40 1.75 4.71
C ARG A 205 -8.96 3.01 5.34
N VAL A 206 -8.90 4.12 4.61
CA VAL A 206 -9.60 5.36 4.95
C VAL A 206 -10.87 5.42 4.13
N HIS A 207 -12.00 5.69 4.79
CA HIS A 207 -13.27 5.91 4.08
C HIS A 207 -13.14 7.12 3.13
N PRO A 208 -13.75 7.12 1.95
CA PRO A 208 -13.63 8.22 0.98
C PRO A 208 -14.02 9.60 1.53
N SER A 209 -14.88 9.66 2.55
CA SER A 209 -15.20 10.92 3.24
C SER A 209 -14.06 11.47 4.11
N GLY A 210 -13.00 10.74 4.33
CA GLY A 210 -11.92 11.08 5.26
C GLY A 210 -12.27 10.96 6.75
N ARG A 211 -13.49 10.57 7.12
CA ARG A 211 -13.98 10.62 8.51
C ARG A 211 -13.78 9.35 9.31
N MET A 212 -13.46 8.24 8.66
CA MET A 212 -13.29 6.93 9.30
C MET A 212 -12.09 6.20 8.73
N LEU A 213 -11.42 5.44 9.60
CA LEU A 213 -10.31 4.58 9.26
C LEU A 213 -10.56 3.17 9.84
N TYR A 214 -10.15 2.15 9.11
CA TYR A 214 -10.39 0.74 9.40
C TYR A 214 -9.09 -0.06 9.34
N VAL A 215 -8.83 -0.88 10.35
CA VAL A 215 -7.65 -1.76 10.42
C VAL A 215 -8.06 -3.17 10.81
N PRO A 216 -7.91 -4.19 9.95
CA PRO A 216 -8.18 -5.58 10.27
C PRO A 216 -7.11 -6.17 11.19
N ASN A 217 -7.55 -6.91 12.20
CA ASN A 217 -6.75 -7.67 13.16
C ASN A 217 -6.87 -9.16 12.89
N ARG A 218 -5.78 -9.81 12.51
CA ARG A 218 -5.68 -11.27 12.28
C ARG A 218 -5.20 -11.93 13.55
N GLY A 219 -6.12 -12.59 14.24
CA GLY A 219 -5.92 -13.22 15.55
C GLY A 219 -6.92 -12.75 16.59
N HIS A 220 -7.24 -11.46 16.64
CA HIS A 220 -8.43 -10.95 17.33
C HIS A 220 -9.69 -11.07 16.47
N ASP A 221 -9.51 -11.33 15.15
CA ASP A 221 -10.57 -11.54 14.16
C ASP A 221 -11.63 -10.43 14.17
N SER A 222 -11.13 -9.20 14.08
CA SER A 222 -11.95 -7.99 14.09
C SER A 222 -11.42 -6.93 13.14
N ILE A 223 -12.25 -5.92 12.93
CA ILE A 223 -11.86 -4.66 12.27
C ILE A 223 -11.91 -3.55 13.33
N ALA A 224 -10.76 -3.00 13.68
CA ALA A 224 -10.68 -1.80 14.49
C ALA A 224 -11.17 -0.59 13.71
N GLN A 225 -11.97 0.26 14.34
CA GLN A 225 -12.57 1.45 13.75
C GLN A 225 -12.07 2.69 14.47
N PHE A 226 -11.70 3.71 13.70
CA PHE A 226 -11.27 5.01 14.22
C PHE A 226 -12.05 6.12 13.51
N ALA A 227 -12.55 7.09 14.29
CA ALA A 227 -12.94 8.36 13.72
C ALA A 227 -11.69 9.19 13.42
N VAL A 228 -11.71 9.91 12.33
CA VAL A 228 -10.64 10.80 11.91
C VAL A 228 -11.09 12.24 12.11
N ASP A 229 -10.30 13.01 12.83
CA ASP A 229 -10.52 14.46 12.98
C ASP A 229 -10.26 15.16 11.64
N GLY A 230 -11.24 15.93 11.18
CA GLY A 230 -11.23 16.52 9.83
C GLY A 230 -10.24 17.68 9.62
N GLU A 231 -9.62 18.18 10.69
CA GLU A 231 -8.65 19.28 10.62
C GLU A 231 -7.23 18.78 10.85
N SER A 232 -7.03 17.96 11.87
CA SER A 232 -5.71 17.49 12.29
C SER A 232 -5.33 16.10 11.73
N GLY A 233 -6.32 15.32 11.26
CA GLY A 233 -6.13 13.93 10.86
C GLY A 233 -5.87 12.95 12.02
N ARG A 234 -6.02 13.41 13.29
CA ARG A 234 -5.85 12.56 14.46
C ARG A 234 -6.96 11.52 14.57
N LEU A 235 -6.63 10.39 15.17
CA LEU A 235 -7.49 9.23 15.28
C LEU A 235 -8.14 9.15 16.69
N ALA A 236 -9.42 8.84 16.73
CA ALA A 236 -10.14 8.51 17.95
C ALA A 236 -10.76 7.10 17.83
N PRO A 237 -10.41 6.13 18.71
CA PRO A 237 -10.96 4.78 18.66
C PRO A 237 -12.50 4.79 18.77
N ARG A 238 -13.17 3.96 17.96
CA ARG A 238 -14.63 3.78 17.94
C ARG A 238 -15.08 2.38 18.26
N GLY A 239 -14.13 1.48 18.53
CA GLY A 239 -14.39 0.09 18.86
C GLY A 239 -14.02 -0.86 17.74
N HIS A 240 -14.59 -2.07 17.82
CA HIS A 240 -14.26 -3.19 16.95
C HIS A 240 -15.54 -3.83 16.43
N VAL A 241 -15.51 -4.29 15.19
CA VAL A 241 -16.54 -5.16 14.61
C VAL A 241 -15.91 -6.52 14.38
N GLY A 242 -16.59 -7.58 14.84
CA GLY A 242 -16.16 -8.95 14.59
C GLY A 242 -16.10 -9.23 13.08
N ALA A 243 -15.12 -10.00 12.66
CA ALA A 243 -14.93 -10.48 11.31
C ALA A 243 -14.71 -11.99 11.32
N GLU A 244 -14.78 -12.62 10.15
CA GLU A 244 -14.33 -14.01 10.01
C GLU A 244 -12.83 -14.13 10.30
N ALA A 245 -12.37 -15.33 10.60
CA ALA A 245 -10.99 -15.60 10.95
C ALA A 245 -10.01 -15.04 9.90
N CYS A 246 -8.96 -14.39 10.36
CA CYS A 246 -7.90 -13.82 9.52
C CYS A 246 -8.40 -12.81 8.46
N PRO A 247 -9.14 -11.75 8.83
CA PRO A 247 -9.67 -10.80 7.87
C PRO A 247 -8.55 -10.14 7.04
N ARG A 248 -8.60 -10.37 5.73
CA ARG A 248 -7.72 -9.75 4.74
C ARG A 248 -8.59 -8.99 3.76
N PRO A 249 -8.69 -7.67 3.81
CA PRO A 249 -9.42 -6.95 2.78
C PRO A 249 -8.75 -7.17 1.44
N VAL A 250 -9.51 -7.59 0.47
CA VAL A 250 -9.14 -7.52 -0.94
C VAL A 250 -9.10 -6.05 -1.36
N GLY A 251 -8.20 -5.72 -2.26
CA GLY A 251 -7.95 -4.36 -2.73
C GLY A 251 -9.14 -3.69 -3.41
#